data_c1a4993f441431669d08381a4a55e0c0
#
_entry.id   c1a4993f441431669d08381a4a55e0c0
#
_cell.length_a   1.000
_cell.length_b   1.000
_cell.length_c   1.000
_cell.angle_alpha   90.00
_cell.angle_beta   90.00
_cell.angle_gamma   90.00
#
_symmetry.space_group_name_H-M   'P 1'
#
loop_
_entity.id
_entity.type
_entity.pdbx_description
1 polymer ?
#
loop_
_entity_poly.entity_id
_entity_poly.type
_entity_poly.pdbx_seq_one_letter_code
_entity_poly.pdbx_strand_id
1 'polypeptide(L)'
;MAQNDSLIKGWQPVIGLEVHVQLMTNTKLFSPAKNQFGEDANTLVDLIDLGLPGVLPVLNEGAMKQGIKFGLATNAKIAETMIFDRKNYFYPDLPKGYQITQLHYPIVRDGVVEVNGKKIRIHQAHLEEDAGKSIHDKYDDKSVIDLNRSGVPLLEIVSEPDIRSASEAVDYLKKIHQIITYLDISDGNMSQGSMRCDANVSIMKPEDKEFGIRAEIKNINSFKFVEKAINFEIRRQIKILEANGVVEQETRLYDSIKDETRSMRTKEFANDYRYFPCPDLVPTNISKEFIESVRKDMDELPEEKQERFMSTYNLNEYDAGVICADKQIANFFEEVVKDADIQLAAKWIIGDLNALLNKHDINLAESKIDATNFSELIQKITDNTISGKIAKEVLEEIWIT
;
A
#
# COMPACT_ATOMS: atom_id res chain seq x y z
N MET A 1 8.46 27.80 14.01
CA MET A 1 9.84 27.64 13.46
C MET A 1 10.02 26.31 12.71
N ALA A 2 8.97 25.75 12.10
CA ALA A 2 9.01 24.45 11.43
C ALA A 2 9.09 24.52 9.88
N GLN A 3 9.42 25.66 9.31
CA GLN A 3 9.38 25.89 7.85
C GLN A 3 10.71 25.72 7.11
N ASN A 4 11.82 25.46 7.82
CA ASN A 4 13.16 25.48 7.16
C ASN A 4 13.80 24.10 6.94
N ASP A 5 13.26 23.00 7.49
CA ASP A 5 13.89 21.67 7.35
C ASP A 5 13.63 20.98 6.00
N SER A 6 12.69 21.50 5.21
CA SER A 6 12.34 20.92 3.89
C SER A 6 13.15 21.50 2.72
N LEU A 7 14.02 22.51 2.95
CA LEU A 7 14.80 23.13 1.87
C LEU A 7 16.13 22.43 1.65
N ILE A 8 16.34 21.93 0.44
CA ILE A 8 17.61 21.37 0.00
C ILE A 8 18.31 22.41 -0.90
N LYS A 9 19.39 23.03 -0.42
CA LYS A 9 20.12 24.11 -1.13
C LYS A 9 19.20 25.28 -1.57
N GLY A 10 18.20 25.62 -0.76
CA GLY A 10 17.24 26.68 -1.10
C GLY A 10 16.15 26.29 -2.10
N TRP A 11 16.02 24.98 -2.42
CA TRP A 11 14.93 24.40 -3.21
C TRP A 11 13.98 23.62 -2.33
N GLN A 12 12.69 23.70 -2.60
CA GLN A 12 11.65 22.94 -1.95
C GLN A 12 11.20 21.79 -2.86
N PRO A 13 11.31 20.53 -2.41
CA PRO A 13 10.69 19.40 -3.09
C PRO A 13 9.17 19.49 -3.07
N VAL A 14 8.54 19.04 -4.15
CA VAL A 14 7.10 18.86 -4.30
C VAL A 14 6.88 17.45 -4.83
N ILE A 15 6.23 16.62 -4.01
CA ILE A 15 6.13 15.19 -4.26
C ILE A 15 4.67 14.75 -4.15
N GLY A 16 4.21 13.96 -5.12
CA GLY A 16 2.98 13.21 -5.09
C GLY A 16 3.28 11.73 -5.32
N LEU A 17 2.49 10.86 -4.71
CA LEU A 17 2.62 9.41 -4.85
C LEU A 17 1.38 8.81 -5.50
N GLU A 18 1.60 7.83 -6.37
CA GLU A 18 0.58 6.94 -6.92
C GLU A 18 0.85 5.55 -6.36
N VAL A 19 -0.09 5.02 -5.59
CA VAL A 19 0.06 3.74 -4.90
C VAL A 19 -0.98 2.77 -5.43
N HIS A 20 -0.52 1.68 -6.04
CA HIS A 20 -1.37 0.59 -6.51
C HIS A 20 -1.38 -0.54 -5.49
N VAL A 21 -2.56 -0.95 -5.10
CA VAL A 21 -2.79 -1.97 -4.07
C VAL A 21 -3.64 -3.10 -4.66
N GLN A 22 -3.10 -4.31 -4.71
CA GLN A 22 -3.90 -5.50 -5.06
C GLN A 22 -4.84 -5.83 -3.91
N LEU A 23 -6.13 -5.95 -4.23
CA LEU A 23 -7.17 -6.19 -3.25
C LEU A 23 -7.31 -7.69 -2.95
N MET A 24 -7.42 -8.05 -1.67
CA MET A 24 -7.62 -9.42 -1.20
C MET A 24 -9.08 -9.85 -1.37
N THR A 25 -9.44 -10.21 -2.59
CA THR A 25 -10.74 -10.79 -2.92
C THR A 25 -10.60 -12.26 -3.32
N ASN A 26 -11.65 -13.06 -3.21
CA ASN A 26 -11.62 -14.46 -3.62
C ASN A 26 -11.53 -14.64 -5.13
N THR A 27 -12.10 -13.69 -5.89
CA THR A 27 -12.13 -13.70 -7.35
C THR A 27 -11.62 -12.38 -7.89
N LYS A 28 -11.32 -12.34 -9.16
CA LYS A 28 -10.89 -11.14 -9.87
C LYS A 28 -11.96 -10.05 -9.91
N LEU A 29 -11.60 -8.85 -10.41
CA LEU A 29 -12.48 -7.68 -10.37
C LEU A 29 -13.75 -7.86 -11.20
N PHE A 30 -13.64 -8.51 -12.36
CA PHE A 30 -14.74 -8.63 -13.33
C PHE A 30 -15.01 -10.07 -13.78
N SER A 31 -14.25 -11.05 -13.31
CA SER A 31 -14.37 -12.45 -13.69
C SER A 31 -14.41 -13.38 -12.45
N PRO A 32 -14.94 -14.60 -12.60
CA PRO A 32 -14.98 -15.59 -11.53
C PRO A 32 -13.64 -16.31 -11.28
N ALA A 33 -12.58 -16.02 -12.08
CA ALA A 33 -11.27 -16.60 -11.86
C ALA A 33 -10.74 -16.28 -10.47
N LYS A 34 -10.06 -17.22 -9.85
CA LYS A 34 -9.47 -17.01 -8.50
C LYS A 34 -8.45 -15.89 -8.52
N ASN A 35 -8.46 -15.09 -7.47
CA ASN A 35 -7.44 -14.11 -7.16
C ASN A 35 -6.44 -14.72 -6.15
N GLN A 36 -5.40 -15.37 -6.66
CA GLN A 36 -4.40 -16.08 -5.84
C GLN A 36 -3.01 -15.92 -6.44
N PHE A 37 -2.00 -15.73 -5.58
CA PHE A 37 -0.60 -15.63 -5.97
C PHE A 37 0.09 -17.01 -5.92
N GLY A 38 1.12 -17.21 -6.78
CA GLY A 38 2.04 -18.36 -6.69
C GLY A 38 1.61 -19.60 -7.46
N GLU A 39 0.51 -19.57 -8.19
CA GLU A 39 0.07 -20.69 -9.03
C GLU A 39 0.82 -20.75 -10.37
N ASP A 40 0.77 -21.89 -11.03
CA ASP A 40 1.37 -22.09 -12.34
C ASP A 40 0.83 -21.09 -13.37
N ALA A 41 1.69 -20.61 -14.26
CA ALA A 41 1.36 -19.57 -15.22
C ALA A 41 0.12 -19.94 -16.09
N ASN A 42 -0.80 -18.98 -16.24
CA ASN A 42 -2.03 -19.10 -17.04
C ASN A 42 -3.04 -20.15 -16.54
N THR A 43 -3.00 -20.52 -15.26
CA THR A 43 -3.97 -21.45 -14.65
C THR A 43 -5.17 -20.73 -14.00
N LEU A 44 -5.01 -19.44 -13.67
CA LEU A 44 -6.03 -18.59 -13.05
C LEU A 44 -6.57 -17.55 -14.03
N VAL A 45 -7.12 -18.00 -15.15
CA VAL A 45 -7.57 -17.13 -16.25
C VAL A 45 -8.97 -17.53 -16.67
N ASP A 46 -9.88 -16.54 -16.78
CA ASP A 46 -11.22 -16.68 -17.32
C ASP A 46 -11.30 -16.12 -18.76
N LEU A 47 -12.35 -16.49 -19.48
CA LEU A 47 -12.61 -15.98 -20.83
C LEU A 47 -12.79 -14.45 -20.85
N ILE A 48 -13.29 -13.88 -19.74
CA ILE A 48 -13.42 -12.42 -19.55
C ILE A 48 -12.05 -11.77 -19.48
N ASP A 49 -11.09 -12.37 -18.74
CA ASP A 49 -9.73 -11.86 -18.61
C ASP A 49 -8.99 -11.89 -19.96
N LEU A 50 -9.32 -12.87 -20.80
CA LEU A 50 -8.79 -13.00 -22.16
C LEU A 50 -9.45 -12.05 -23.17
N GLY A 51 -10.58 -11.44 -22.82
CA GLY A 51 -11.32 -10.57 -23.71
C GLY A 51 -11.92 -11.27 -24.92
N LEU A 52 -12.39 -12.51 -24.75
CA LEU A 52 -13.01 -13.25 -25.86
C LEU A 52 -14.32 -12.58 -26.31
N PRO A 53 -14.69 -12.70 -27.59
CA PRO A 53 -15.91 -12.11 -28.09
C PRO A 53 -17.16 -12.64 -27.35
N GLY A 54 -18.05 -11.73 -26.95
CA GLY A 54 -19.32 -12.04 -26.30
C GLY A 54 -19.28 -12.21 -24.77
N VAL A 55 -18.10 -12.09 -24.13
CA VAL A 55 -18.01 -12.09 -22.67
C VAL A 55 -18.41 -10.73 -22.11
N LEU A 56 -18.99 -10.72 -20.91
CA LEU A 56 -19.38 -9.50 -20.20
C LEU A 56 -18.77 -9.48 -18.80
N PRO A 57 -18.13 -8.37 -18.39
CA PRO A 57 -17.59 -8.20 -17.06
C PRO A 57 -18.71 -8.11 -16.00
N VAL A 58 -18.45 -8.63 -14.80
CA VAL A 58 -19.35 -8.51 -13.63
C VAL A 58 -18.54 -8.00 -12.46
N LEU A 59 -18.94 -6.84 -11.92
CA LEU A 59 -18.22 -6.20 -10.81
C LEU A 59 -18.21 -7.07 -9.55
N ASN A 60 -17.03 -7.24 -8.98
CA ASN A 60 -16.83 -7.89 -7.69
C ASN A 60 -17.24 -6.95 -6.53
N GLU A 61 -18.31 -7.28 -5.82
CA GLU A 61 -18.78 -6.51 -4.66
C GLU A 61 -17.74 -6.44 -3.54
N GLY A 62 -16.93 -7.48 -3.35
CA GLY A 62 -15.85 -7.50 -2.35
C GLY A 62 -14.80 -6.41 -2.62
N ALA A 63 -14.42 -6.19 -3.88
CA ALA A 63 -13.50 -5.13 -4.26
C ALA A 63 -14.12 -3.73 -3.98
N MET A 64 -15.41 -3.56 -4.26
CA MET A 64 -16.14 -2.33 -3.93
C MET A 64 -16.16 -2.09 -2.41
N LYS A 65 -16.43 -3.12 -1.60
CA LYS A 65 -16.40 -3.02 -0.12
C LYS A 65 -15.01 -2.60 0.38
N GLN A 66 -13.93 -3.16 -0.19
CA GLN A 66 -12.56 -2.80 0.20
C GLN A 66 -12.21 -1.36 -0.18
N GLY A 67 -12.63 -0.88 -1.34
CA GLY A 67 -12.51 0.54 -1.73
C GLY A 67 -13.25 1.47 -0.77
N ILE A 68 -14.47 1.10 -0.34
CA ILE A 68 -15.24 1.85 0.66
C ILE A 68 -14.55 1.85 2.03
N LYS A 69 -14.03 0.70 2.51
CA LYS A 69 -13.26 0.61 3.76
C LYS A 69 -12.08 1.59 3.74
N PHE A 70 -11.32 1.62 2.64
CA PHE A 70 -10.22 2.56 2.48
C PHE A 70 -10.70 4.02 2.55
N GLY A 71 -11.79 4.35 1.85
CA GLY A 71 -12.36 5.68 1.88
C GLY A 71 -12.82 6.11 3.28
N LEU A 72 -13.46 5.22 4.04
CA LEU A 72 -13.87 5.45 5.42
C LEU A 72 -12.67 5.68 6.34
N ALA A 73 -11.62 4.87 6.21
CA ALA A 73 -10.39 4.97 7.02
C ALA A 73 -9.61 6.28 6.77
N THR A 74 -9.75 6.86 5.59
CA THR A 74 -9.07 8.11 5.21
C THR A 74 -9.99 9.34 5.27
N ASN A 75 -11.16 9.21 5.91
CA ASN A 75 -12.16 10.28 6.00
C ASN A 75 -12.52 10.89 4.64
N ALA A 76 -12.49 10.08 3.59
CA ALA A 76 -12.75 10.50 2.23
C ALA A 76 -14.25 10.52 1.90
N LYS A 77 -14.57 11.18 0.80
CA LYS A 77 -15.92 11.13 0.21
C LYS A 77 -16.07 9.84 -0.60
N ILE A 78 -17.05 9.03 -0.25
CA ILE A 78 -17.47 7.88 -1.04
C ILE A 78 -18.44 8.35 -2.13
N ALA A 79 -18.25 7.89 -3.35
CA ALA A 79 -19.12 8.23 -4.47
C ALA A 79 -20.54 7.67 -4.26
N GLU A 80 -21.58 8.48 -4.53
CA GLU A 80 -22.96 7.99 -4.59
C GLU A 80 -23.20 7.14 -5.85
N THR A 81 -22.46 7.45 -6.91
CA THR A 81 -22.44 6.69 -8.18
C THR A 81 -21.02 6.61 -8.68
N MET A 82 -20.55 5.42 -8.95
CA MET A 82 -19.26 5.18 -9.63
C MET A 82 -19.49 4.68 -11.05
N ILE A 83 -18.57 5.06 -11.95
CA ILE A 83 -18.59 4.66 -13.37
C ILE A 83 -17.21 4.13 -13.74
N PHE A 84 -17.20 3.03 -14.45
CA PHE A 84 -15.97 2.49 -15.04
C PHE A 84 -15.77 3.01 -16.46
N ASP A 85 -14.53 3.34 -16.76
CA ASP A 85 -14.06 3.78 -18.07
C ASP A 85 -13.12 2.74 -18.67
N ARG A 86 -12.97 2.75 -20.00
CA ARG A 86 -11.93 2.01 -20.71
C ARG A 86 -10.74 2.92 -20.96
N LYS A 87 -9.56 2.51 -20.47
CA LYS A 87 -8.25 3.09 -20.76
C LYS A 87 -7.60 2.26 -21.87
N ASN A 88 -7.54 2.79 -23.09
CA ASN A 88 -7.10 2.02 -24.25
C ASN A 88 -5.60 2.11 -24.45
N TYR A 89 -4.92 0.97 -24.43
CA TYR A 89 -3.52 0.82 -24.79
C TYR A 89 -3.22 -0.64 -25.13
N PHE A 90 -2.16 -0.89 -25.91
CA PHE A 90 -1.89 -2.20 -26.47
C PHE A 90 -0.58 -2.76 -25.95
N TYR A 91 -0.69 -3.82 -25.14
CA TYR A 91 0.44 -4.60 -24.66
C TYR A 91 0.08 -6.09 -24.74
N PRO A 92 1.09 -6.99 -24.92
CA PRO A 92 0.83 -8.43 -25.01
C PRO A 92 0.17 -9.02 -23.76
N ASP A 93 0.40 -8.43 -22.58
CA ASP A 93 -0.17 -8.84 -21.30
C ASP A 93 -1.52 -8.15 -20.98
N LEU A 94 -2.07 -7.41 -21.94
CA LEU A 94 -3.41 -6.83 -21.88
C LEU A 94 -4.25 -7.29 -23.08
N PRO A 95 -4.77 -8.53 -23.06
CA PRO A 95 -5.38 -9.14 -24.27
C PRO A 95 -6.61 -8.43 -24.78
N LYS A 96 -7.35 -7.73 -23.93
CA LYS A 96 -8.53 -6.92 -24.31
C LYS A 96 -8.15 -5.67 -25.12
N GLY A 97 -6.91 -5.20 -25.03
CA GLY A 97 -6.48 -3.93 -25.62
C GLY A 97 -6.96 -2.69 -24.84
N TYR A 98 -7.60 -2.87 -23.70
CA TYR A 98 -7.99 -1.82 -22.77
C TYR A 98 -7.98 -2.34 -21.34
N GLN A 99 -7.77 -1.45 -20.40
CA GLN A 99 -7.91 -1.67 -18.96
C GLN A 99 -9.21 -1.00 -18.50
N ILE A 100 -10.02 -1.70 -17.74
CA ILE A 100 -11.19 -1.11 -17.07
C ILE A 100 -10.70 -0.43 -15.81
N THR A 101 -11.02 0.86 -15.68
CA THR A 101 -10.57 1.75 -14.59
C THR A 101 -11.65 2.80 -14.30
N GLN A 102 -11.38 3.82 -13.48
CA GLN A 102 -12.31 4.91 -13.20
C GLN A 102 -11.57 6.26 -13.37
N LEU A 103 -11.97 7.08 -14.33
CA LEU A 103 -11.36 8.39 -14.57
C LEU A 103 -12.12 9.52 -13.88
N HIS A 104 -13.41 9.66 -14.21
CA HIS A 104 -14.22 10.81 -13.79
C HIS A 104 -15.06 10.54 -12.55
N TYR A 105 -15.40 9.29 -12.28
CA TYR A 105 -16.28 8.88 -11.19
C TYR A 105 -15.64 7.77 -10.33
N PRO A 106 -14.48 8.07 -9.71
CA PRO A 106 -13.81 7.10 -8.82
C PRO A 106 -14.65 6.85 -7.57
N ILE A 107 -14.44 5.69 -6.97
CA ILE A 107 -15.16 5.28 -5.76
C ILE A 107 -14.85 6.19 -4.55
N VAL A 108 -13.64 6.77 -4.48
CA VAL A 108 -13.16 7.57 -3.35
C VAL A 108 -12.55 8.88 -3.84
N ARG A 109 -12.87 9.99 -3.17
CA ARG A 109 -12.28 11.32 -3.40
C ARG A 109 -12.03 12.08 -2.10
N ASP A 110 -11.13 13.05 -2.17
CA ASP A 110 -10.89 14.05 -1.13
C ASP A 110 -10.60 13.44 0.25
N GLY A 111 -9.77 12.40 0.30
CA GLY A 111 -9.32 11.80 1.56
C GLY A 111 -8.17 12.55 2.21
N VAL A 112 -7.86 12.19 3.45
CA VAL A 112 -6.74 12.75 4.21
C VAL A 112 -6.07 11.66 5.03
N VAL A 113 -4.75 11.65 5.02
CA VAL A 113 -3.91 10.83 5.90
C VAL A 113 -3.04 11.76 6.75
N GLU A 114 -3.03 11.55 8.05
CA GLU A 114 -2.16 12.30 8.96
C GLU A 114 -0.84 11.55 9.17
N VAL A 115 0.26 12.25 8.94
CA VAL A 115 1.63 11.73 9.06
C VAL A 115 2.45 12.73 9.86
N ASN A 116 2.92 12.34 11.04
CA ASN A 116 3.75 13.18 11.92
C ASN A 116 3.13 14.57 12.17
N GLY A 117 1.80 14.62 12.39
CA GLY A 117 1.05 15.87 12.63
C GLY A 117 0.78 16.71 11.38
N LYS A 118 1.18 16.24 10.19
CA LYS A 118 0.88 16.89 8.92
C LYS A 118 -0.20 16.12 8.17
N LYS A 119 -1.18 16.83 7.64
CA LYS A 119 -2.24 16.29 6.79
C LYS A 119 -1.75 16.23 5.34
N ILE A 120 -1.73 15.02 4.76
CA ILE A 120 -1.46 14.77 3.36
C ILE A 120 -2.78 14.36 2.72
N ARG A 121 -3.21 15.12 1.70
CA ARG A 121 -4.49 14.89 1.03
C ARG A 121 -4.36 13.75 0.02
N ILE A 122 -5.44 12.98 -0.08
CA ILE A 122 -5.65 12.02 -1.16
C ILE A 122 -6.58 12.69 -2.18
N HIS A 123 -6.11 12.82 -3.41
CA HIS A 123 -6.92 13.34 -4.50
C HIS A 123 -8.08 12.40 -4.80
N GLN A 124 -7.76 11.13 -5.01
CA GLN A 124 -8.73 10.06 -5.27
C GLN A 124 -8.14 8.68 -5.00
N ALA A 125 -9.03 7.71 -4.82
CA ALA A 125 -8.70 6.31 -5.00
C ALA A 125 -9.76 5.66 -5.91
N HIS A 126 -9.31 4.88 -6.87
CA HIS A 126 -10.19 4.28 -7.86
C HIS A 126 -9.91 2.79 -8.06
N LEU A 127 -10.97 2.07 -8.42
CA LEU A 127 -10.89 0.65 -8.74
C LEU A 127 -10.45 0.47 -10.19
N GLU A 128 -9.54 -0.46 -10.41
CA GLU A 128 -9.12 -0.89 -11.73
C GLU A 128 -8.67 -2.35 -11.74
N GLU A 129 -8.56 -2.94 -12.92
CA GLU A 129 -8.01 -4.27 -13.08
C GLU A 129 -6.51 -4.23 -13.39
N ASP A 130 -5.74 -5.18 -12.85
CA ASP A 130 -4.32 -5.29 -13.19
C ASP A 130 -4.14 -5.93 -14.58
N ALA A 131 -3.04 -5.61 -15.26
CA ALA A 131 -2.58 -6.29 -16.47
C ALA A 131 -1.90 -7.61 -16.11
N GLY A 132 -1.72 -8.48 -17.09
CA GLY A 132 -0.92 -9.67 -16.97
C GLY A 132 0.56 -9.37 -16.75
N LYS A 133 1.41 -10.36 -16.87
CA LYS A 133 2.86 -10.23 -16.70
C LYS A 133 3.58 -10.63 -17.98
N SER A 134 4.41 -9.73 -18.52
CA SER A 134 5.35 -10.01 -19.59
C SER A 134 6.69 -10.41 -19.00
N ILE A 135 7.21 -11.57 -19.37
CA ILE A 135 8.46 -12.15 -18.91
C ILE A 135 9.43 -12.16 -20.09
N HIS A 136 10.51 -11.38 -19.98
CA HIS A 136 11.46 -11.15 -21.08
C HIS A 136 12.80 -11.88 -20.91
N ASP A 137 13.07 -12.38 -19.73
CA ASP A 137 14.35 -12.96 -19.32
C ASP A 137 14.40 -14.50 -19.39
N LYS A 138 13.28 -15.13 -19.73
CA LYS A 138 13.17 -16.60 -19.77
C LYS A 138 13.69 -17.20 -21.08
N TYR A 139 13.65 -16.45 -22.19
CA TYR A 139 14.11 -16.86 -23.52
C TYR A 139 14.72 -15.67 -24.24
N ASP A 140 15.78 -15.90 -25.01
CA ASP A 140 16.52 -14.83 -25.70
C ASP A 140 15.74 -14.15 -26.83
N ASP A 141 14.83 -14.87 -27.48
CA ASP A 141 14.11 -14.45 -28.68
C ASP A 141 12.59 -14.32 -28.51
N LYS A 142 12.07 -14.54 -27.30
CA LYS A 142 10.64 -14.58 -27.02
C LYS A 142 10.27 -13.94 -25.69
N SER A 143 9.16 -13.23 -25.66
CA SER A 143 8.47 -12.84 -24.42
C SER A 143 7.41 -13.87 -24.07
N VAL A 144 7.37 -14.30 -22.83
CA VAL A 144 6.33 -15.18 -22.30
C VAL A 144 5.30 -14.34 -21.57
N ILE A 145 4.03 -14.66 -21.79
CA ILE A 145 2.91 -13.95 -21.15
C ILE A 145 2.26 -14.86 -20.12
N ASP A 146 2.18 -14.34 -18.89
CA ASP A 146 1.41 -14.94 -17.81
C ASP A 146 0.22 -14.03 -17.48
N LEU A 147 -0.99 -14.56 -17.68
CA LEU A 147 -2.24 -13.83 -17.48
C LEU A 147 -2.90 -14.11 -16.12
N ASN A 148 -2.26 -14.82 -15.21
CA ASN A 148 -2.79 -15.04 -13.87
C ASN A 148 -3.10 -13.74 -13.15
N ARG A 149 -2.28 -12.69 -13.38
CA ARG A 149 -2.50 -11.36 -12.79
C ARG A 149 -3.54 -10.54 -13.56
N SER A 150 -3.81 -10.81 -14.82
CA SER A 150 -4.80 -10.07 -15.62
C SER A 150 -6.18 -10.12 -14.96
N GLY A 151 -6.79 -8.98 -14.72
CA GLY A 151 -8.08 -8.86 -14.04
C GLY A 151 -8.04 -8.87 -12.51
N VAL A 152 -6.86 -9.00 -11.88
CA VAL A 152 -6.71 -8.86 -10.42
C VAL A 152 -7.18 -7.48 -9.99
N PRO A 153 -8.04 -7.37 -8.94
CA PRO A 153 -8.54 -6.09 -8.49
C PRO A 153 -7.42 -5.21 -7.92
N LEU A 154 -7.36 -3.97 -8.37
CA LEU A 154 -6.48 -2.93 -7.85
C LEU A 154 -7.29 -1.77 -7.29
N LEU A 155 -6.74 -1.16 -6.23
CA LEU A 155 -7.08 0.19 -5.80
C LEU A 155 -5.87 1.08 -6.08
N GLU A 156 -6.01 2.03 -7.00
CA GLU A 156 -4.99 3.06 -7.24
C GLU A 156 -5.29 4.28 -6.39
N ILE A 157 -4.37 4.64 -5.52
CA ILE A 157 -4.47 5.73 -4.56
C ILE A 157 -3.54 6.85 -5.01
N VAL A 158 -4.09 8.00 -5.34
CA VAL A 158 -3.35 9.17 -5.82
C VAL A 158 -3.34 10.24 -4.75
N SER A 159 -2.15 10.61 -4.26
CA SER A 159 -2.03 11.74 -3.33
C SER A 159 -2.03 13.08 -4.04
N GLU A 160 -2.43 14.14 -3.32
CA GLU A 160 -2.08 15.51 -3.71
C GLU A 160 -0.56 15.73 -3.54
N PRO A 161 0.04 16.72 -4.22
CA PRO A 161 1.48 17.00 -4.13
C PRO A 161 1.83 17.77 -2.84
N ASP A 162 1.40 17.25 -1.68
CA ASP A 162 1.59 17.89 -0.38
C ASP A 162 2.90 17.50 0.31
N ILE A 163 3.55 16.45 -0.16
CA ILE A 163 4.77 15.88 0.42
C ILE A 163 5.98 16.76 0.07
N ARG A 164 6.89 16.98 1.06
CA ARG A 164 8.01 17.92 0.92
C ARG A 164 9.40 17.32 1.17
N SER A 165 9.48 16.04 1.51
CA SER A 165 10.75 15.32 1.64
C SER A 165 10.60 13.85 1.32
N ALA A 166 11.71 13.17 1.02
CA ALA A 166 11.73 11.73 0.78
C ALA A 166 11.34 10.92 2.02
N SER A 167 11.73 11.36 3.21
CA SER A 167 11.32 10.73 4.48
C SER A 167 9.81 10.85 4.70
N GLU A 168 9.22 12.02 4.45
CA GLU A 168 7.77 12.23 4.56
C GLU A 168 7.00 11.35 3.54
N ALA A 169 7.56 11.14 2.33
CA ALA A 169 6.98 10.22 1.36
C ALA A 169 6.97 8.77 1.85
N VAL A 170 8.05 8.34 2.49
CA VAL A 170 8.13 7.00 3.10
C VAL A 170 7.16 6.86 4.27
N ASP A 171 7.05 7.87 5.12
CA ASP A 171 6.14 7.84 6.26
C ASP A 171 4.67 7.80 5.79
N TYR A 172 4.31 8.57 4.75
CA TYR A 172 3.00 8.48 4.11
C TYR A 172 2.74 7.08 3.54
N LEU A 173 3.70 6.51 2.83
CA LEU A 173 3.57 5.18 2.23
C LEU A 173 3.42 4.08 3.29
N LYS A 174 4.15 4.18 4.40
CA LYS A 174 4.00 3.29 5.56
C LYS A 174 2.62 3.42 6.20
N LYS A 175 2.07 4.64 6.26
CA LYS A 175 0.72 4.85 6.78
C LYS A 175 -0.35 4.25 5.89
N ILE A 176 -0.23 4.40 4.56
CA ILE A 176 -1.11 3.70 3.61
C ILE A 176 -0.98 2.19 3.78
N HIS A 177 0.24 1.67 3.86
CA HIS A 177 0.50 0.24 4.10
C HIS A 177 -0.19 -0.25 5.39
N GLN A 178 -0.05 0.49 6.49
CA GLN A 178 -0.71 0.17 7.76
C GLN A 178 -2.24 0.11 7.62
N ILE A 179 -2.86 1.09 6.95
CA ILE A 179 -4.31 1.12 6.73
C ILE A 179 -4.77 -0.10 5.94
N ILE A 180 -4.12 -0.42 4.82
CA ILE A 180 -4.56 -1.50 3.94
C ILE A 180 -4.36 -2.89 4.56
N THR A 181 -3.30 -3.08 5.35
CA THR A 181 -3.05 -4.35 6.05
C THR A 181 -3.95 -4.50 7.27
N TYR A 182 -4.21 -3.43 8.01
CA TYR A 182 -5.08 -3.46 9.19
C TYR A 182 -6.54 -3.79 8.86
N LEU A 183 -7.01 -3.30 7.71
CA LEU A 183 -8.38 -3.52 7.23
C LEU A 183 -8.54 -4.76 6.34
N ASP A 184 -7.51 -5.60 6.23
CA ASP A 184 -7.46 -6.78 5.35
C ASP A 184 -7.84 -6.44 3.90
N ILE A 185 -7.44 -5.26 3.44
CA ILE A 185 -7.62 -4.81 2.05
C ILE A 185 -6.56 -5.46 1.16
N SER A 186 -5.31 -5.55 1.66
CA SER A 186 -4.17 -6.14 0.97
C SER A 186 -3.14 -6.67 1.97
N ASP A 187 -2.29 -7.59 1.54
CA ASP A 187 -1.10 -8.01 2.30
C ASP A 187 0.02 -6.97 2.27
N GLY A 188 -0.07 -5.97 1.39
CA GLY A 188 0.87 -4.87 1.26
C GLY A 188 2.28 -5.28 0.81
N ASN A 189 2.48 -6.48 0.27
CA ASN A 189 3.79 -7.01 -0.07
C ASN A 189 4.37 -6.34 -1.32
N MET A 190 5.30 -5.40 -1.12
CA MET A 190 5.96 -4.68 -2.22
C MET A 190 6.87 -5.59 -3.06
N SER A 191 7.49 -6.63 -2.47
CA SER A 191 8.41 -7.53 -3.19
C SER A 191 7.67 -8.46 -4.15
N GLN A 192 6.44 -8.85 -3.82
CA GLN A 192 5.56 -9.64 -4.67
C GLN A 192 4.71 -8.78 -5.63
N GLY A 193 4.70 -7.45 -5.41
CA GLY A 193 3.97 -6.50 -6.23
C GLY A 193 2.51 -6.31 -5.82
N SER A 194 2.09 -6.82 -4.65
CA SER A 194 0.76 -6.55 -4.10
C SER A 194 0.58 -5.07 -3.73
N MET A 195 1.68 -4.38 -3.43
CA MET A 195 1.73 -2.94 -3.28
C MET A 195 2.86 -2.38 -4.13
N ARG A 196 2.55 -1.40 -4.98
CA ARG A 196 3.49 -0.71 -5.87
C ARG A 196 3.37 0.78 -5.66
N CYS A 197 4.46 1.51 -5.85
CA CYS A 197 4.46 2.96 -5.70
C CYS A 197 5.22 3.60 -6.87
N ASP A 198 4.60 4.59 -7.48
CA ASP A 198 5.22 5.51 -8.42
C ASP A 198 5.32 6.88 -7.74
N ALA A 199 6.44 7.58 -7.93
CA ALA A 199 6.66 8.88 -7.31
C ALA A 199 6.77 9.99 -8.38
N ASN A 200 5.93 11.01 -8.25
CA ASN A 200 6.01 12.24 -9.03
C ASN A 200 6.81 13.27 -8.25
N VAL A 201 7.96 13.70 -8.76
CA VAL A 201 8.90 14.58 -8.07
C VAL A 201 9.17 15.81 -8.89
N SER A 202 9.01 16.99 -8.31
CA SER A 202 9.48 18.28 -8.82
C SER A 202 10.13 19.08 -7.70
N ILE A 203 10.80 20.18 -8.07
CA ILE A 203 11.36 21.15 -7.13
C ILE A 203 10.97 22.55 -7.54
N MET A 204 10.82 23.45 -6.57
CA MET A 204 10.49 24.85 -6.78
C MET A 204 11.27 25.73 -5.79
N LYS A 205 11.35 27.03 -6.06
CA LYS A 205 11.81 27.99 -5.07
C LYS A 205 10.67 28.31 -4.10
N PRO A 206 10.97 28.65 -2.82
CA PRO A 206 9.94 29.02 -1.86
C PRO A 206 9.05 30.20 -2.28
N GLU A 207 9.59 31.10 -3.10
CA GLU A 207 8.91 32.25 -3.66
C GLU A 207 8.07 31.98 -4.90
N ASP A 208 8.23 30.80 -5.52
CA ASP A 208 7.48 30.43 -6.73
C ASP A 208 6.01 30.16 -6.40
N LYS A 209 5.13 30.55 -7.31
CA LYS A 209 3.68 30.32 -7.19
C LYS A 209 3.23 29.04 -7.88
N GLU A 210 4.02 28.53 -8.78
CA GLU A 210 3.74 27.33 -9.57
C GLU A 210 4.75 26.24 -9.27
N PHE A 211 4.29 24.99 -9.34
CA PHE A 211 5.19 23.85 -9.18
C PHE A 211 6.14 23.72 -10.35
N GLY A 212 7.34 23.23 -10.09
CA GLY A 212 8.29 22.90 -11.13
C GLY A 212 7.83 21.71 -11.99
N ILE A 213 8.55 21.48 -13.09
CA ILE A 213 8.28 20.35 -13.99
C ILE A 213 8.60 19.05 -13.27
N ARG A 214 7.62 18.15 -13.26
CA ARG A 214 7.72 16.86 -12.56
C ARG A 214 8.35 15.77 -13.44
N ALA A 215 9.11 14.89 -12.80
CA ALA A 215 9.49 13.59 -13.33
C ALA A 215 8.76 12.50 -12.56
N GLU A 216 8.26 11.49 -13.25
CA GLU A 216 7.66 10.29 -12.69
C GLU A 216 8.73 9.22 -12.51
N ILE A 217 8.84 8.62 -11.32
CA ILE A 217 9.80 7.55 -11.05
C ILE A 217 9.04 6.25 -10.84
N LYS A 218 9.43 5.23 -11.62
CA LYS A 218 8.87 3.88 -11.57
C LYS A 218 9.89 2.85 -11.10
N ASN A 219 9.41 1.62 -10.85
CA ASN A 219 10.22 0.47 -10.41
C ASN A 219 10.79 0.66 -9.00
N ILE A 220 9.96 1.14 -8.08
CA ILE A 220 10.32 1.36 -6.69
C ILE A 220 9.58 0.32 -5.84
N ASN A 221 10.25 -0.77 -5.49
CA ASN A 221 9.63 -1.95 -4.88
C ASN A 221 9.99 -2.16 -3.39
N SER A 222 10.43 -1.11 -2.71
CA SER A 222 10.59 -1.10 -1.25
C SER A 222 10.58 0.33 -0.70
N PHE A 223 10.23 0.51 0.57
CA PHE A 223 10.27 1.81 1.25
C PHE A 223 11.65 2.48 1.16
N LYS A 224 12.73 1.68 1.31
CA LYS A 224 14.10 2.16 1.18
C LYS A 224 14.41 2.68 -0.22
N PHE A 225 13.89 2.02 -1.25
CA PHE A 225 14.11 2.45 -2.65
C PHE A 225 13.27 3.67 -2.98
N VAL A 226 12.08 3.85 -2.40
CA VAL A 226 11.30 5.09 -2.51
C VAL A 226 12.12 6.29 -2.02
N GLU A 227 12.68 6.18 -0.81
CA GLU A 227 13.50 7.25 -0.24
C GLU A 227 14.71 7.60 -1.11
N LYS A 228 15.45 6.58 -1.54
CA LYS A 228 16.65 6.75 -2.36
C LYS A 228 16.34 7.35 -3.73
N ALA A 229 15.33 6.83 -4.41
CA ALA A 229 14.91 7.28 -5.74
C ALA A 229 14.46 8.75 -5.72
N ILE A 230 13.65 9.14 -4.75
CA ILE A 230 13.20 10.52 -4.56
C ILE A 230 14.39 11.44 -4.26
N ASN A 231 15.26 11.06 -3.33
CA ASN A 231 16.46 11.84 -3.01
C ASN A 231 17.43 11.99 -4.18
N PHE A 232 17.58 10.96 -5.01
CA PHE A 232 18.38 11.04 -6.23
C PHE A 232 17.76 12.05 -7.20
N GLU A 233 16.46 11.96 -7.44
CA GLU A 233 15.76 12.81 -8.39
C GLU A 233 15.78 14.29 -7.98
N ILE A 234 15.56 14.58 -6.69
CA ILE A 234 15.68 15.94 -6.15
C ILE A 234 17.07 16.51 -6.45
N ARG A 235 18.14 15.75 -6.15
CA ARG A 235 19.53 16.20 -6.41
C ARG A 235 19.79 16.38 -7.91
N ARG A 236 19.24 15.50 -8.75
CA ARG A 236 19.37 15.61 -10.21
C ARG A 236 18.73 16.89 -10.73
N GLN A 237 17.49 17.19 -10.32
CA GLN A 237 16.76 18.38 -10.76
C GLN A 237 17.45 19.66 -10.27
N ILE A 238 17.91 19.72 -9.03
CA ILE A 238 18.68 20.85 -8.50
C ILE A 238 19.92 21.10 -9.36
N LYS A 239 20.69 20.05 -9.68
CA LYS A 239 21.91 20.19 -10.50
C LYS A 239 21.61 20.73 -11.91
N ILE A 240 20.51 20.32 -12.52
CA ILE A 240 20.09 20.80 -13.84
C ILE A 240 19.74 22.29 -13.76
N LEU A 241 18.90 22.68 -12.81
CA LEU A 241 18.44 24.08 -12.70
C LEU A 241 19.56 25.05 -12.25
N GLU A 242 20.44 24.60 -11.35
CA GLU A 242 21.63 25.41 -10.96
C GLU A 242 22.62 25.61 -12.12
N ALA A 243 22.63 24.70 -13.11
CA ALA A 243 23.39 24.82 -14.34
C ALA A 243 22.64 25.61 -15.44
N ASN A 244 21.54 26.29 -15.13
CA ASN A 244 20.63 26.96 -16.08
C ASN A 244 20.05 26.02 -17.15
N GLY A 245 19.96 24.73 -16.87
CA GLY A 245 19.27 23.75 -17.70
C GLY A 245 17.76 23.74 -17.46
N VAL A 246 17.05 22.88 -18.17
CA VAL A 246 15.61 22.69 -18.06
C VAL A 246 15.32 21.24 -17.64
N VAL A 247 14.48 21.07 -16.65
CA VAL A 247 13.93 19.74 -16.29
C VAL A 247 12.86 19.38 -17.31
N GLU A 248 12.97 18.21 -17.91
CA GLU A 248 11.96 17.71 -18.84
C GLU A 248 10.92 16.85 -18.11
N GLN A 249 9.69 16.90 -18.58
CA GLN A 249 8.64 15.99 -18.09
C GLN A 249 8.84 14.60 -18.69
N GLU A 250 9.33 13.68 -17.88
CA GLU A 250 9.68 12.32 -18.32
C GLU A 250 9.30 11.26 -17.30
N THR A 251 9.20 10.02 -17.77
CA THR A 251 9.14 8.83 -16.90
C THR A 251 10.55 8.26 -16.78
N ARG A 252 10.98 8.03 -15.54
CA ARG A 252 12.29 7.53 -15.17
C ARG A 252 12.18 6.19 -14.45
N LEU A 253 13.12 5.30 -14.69
CA LEU A 253 13.24 4.01 -14.02
C LEU A 253 14.32 4.09 -12.93
N TYR A 254 13.98 3.67 -11.71
CA TYR A 254 14.99 3.53 -10.67
C TYR A 254 15.77 2.22 -10.84
N ASP A 255 17.10 2.33 -10.87
CA ASP A 255 18.05 1.22 -10.91
C ASP A 255 18.61 1.00 -9.49
N SER A 256 18.15 -0.06 -8.82
CA SER A 256 18.55 -0.36 -7.44
C SER A 256 20.01 -0.82 -7.28
N ILE A 257 20.65 -1.27 -8.37
CA ILE A 257 22.07 -1.71 -8.36
C ILE A 257 22.98 -0.48 -8.42
N LYS A 258 22.65 0.49 -9.27
CA LYS A 258 23.43 1.72 -9.45
C LYS A 258 23.01 2.84 -8.52
N ASP A 259 21.87 2.70 -7.85
CA ASP A 259 21.26 3.71 -6.98
C ASP A 259 21.00 5.04 -7.71
N GLU A 260 20.50 4.96 -8.96
CA GLU A 260 20.23 6.10 -9.83
C GLU A 260 18.90 5.96 -10.58
N THR A 261 18.35 7.08 -11.06
CA THR A 261 17.22 7.04 -12.02
C THR A 261 17.74 7.25 -13.44
N ARG A 262 17.18 6.53 -14.40
CA ARG A 262 17.47 6.71 -15.83
C ARG A 262 16.19 6.98 -16.61
N SER A 263 16.26 7.81 -17.65
CA SER A 263 15.13 8.09 -18.53
C SER A 263 14.67 6.81 -19.23
N MET A 264 13.37 6.53 -19.19
CA MET A 264 12.75 5.46 -19.97
C MET A 264 12.30 5.98 -21.33
N ARG A 265 11.62 7.13 -21.32
CA ARG A 265 11.11 7.81 -22.52
C ARG A 265 10.84 9.27 -22.19
N THR A 266 11.07 10.15 -23.12
CA THR A 266 10.57 11.51 -23.10
C THR A 266 9.10 11.52 -23.46
N LYS A 267 8.29 12.39 -22.84
CA LYS A 267 6.87 12.57 -23.18
C LYS A 267 6.68 13.39 -24.47
N GLU A 268 7.35 13.01 -25.56
CA GLU A 268 6.97 13.54 -26.88
C GLU A 268 5.59 13.06 -27.35
N PHE A 269 5.11 11.96 -26.74
CA PHE A 269 3.78 11.44 -26.96
C PHE A 269 3.14 11.13 -25.60
N ALA A 270 2.36 12.06 -25.05
CA ALA A 270 1.38 11.71 -24.06
C ALA A 270 0.47 10.66 -24.70
N ASN A 271 0.48 9.44 -24.17
CA ASN A 271 -0.41 8.40 -24.67
C ASN A 271 -1.85 8.92 -24.53
N ASP A 272 -2.51 9.20 -25.64
CA ASP A 272 -3.93 9.43 -25.67
C ASP A 272 -4.63 8.09 -25.46
N TYR A 273 -5.01 7.81 -24.23
CA TYR A 273 -5.70 6.59 -23.86
C TYR A 273 -7.15 6.54 -24.33
N ARG A 274 -7.68 7.63 -24.91
CA ARG A 274 -9.03 7.71 -25.46
C ARG A 274 -10.07 7.13 -24.50
N TYR A 275 -10.06 7.65 -23.26
CA TYR A 275 -11.00 7.21 -22.25
C TYR A 275 -12.44 7.40 -22.68
N PHE A 276 -13.27 6.41 -22.41
CA PHE A 276 -14.73 6.50 -22.54
C PHE A 276 -15.40 5.53 -21.56
N PRO A 277 -16.65 5.80 -21.12
CA PRO A 277 -17.38 4.92 -20.21
C PRO A 277 -17.48 3.50 -20.78
N CYS A 278 -17.20 2.50 -19.94
CA CYS A 278 -17.28 1.10 -20.34
C CYS A 278 -18.74 0.73 -20.66
N PRO A 279 -19.08 0.35 -21.89
CA PRO A 279 -20.46 0.06 -22.26
C PRO A 279 -20.99 -1.23 -21.65
N ASP A 280 -20.11 -2.10 -21.18
CA ASP A 280 -20.46 -3.39 -20.59
C ASP A 280 -20.76 -3.30 -19.08
N LEU A 281 -20.48 -2.15 -18.46
CA LEU A 281 -20.71 -1.90 -17.04
C LEU A 281 -21.63 -0.70 -16.87
N VAL A 282 -22.78 -0.93 -16.27
CA VAL A 282 -23.71 0.17 -15.95
C VAL A 282 -23.18 1.00 -14.76
N PRO A 283 -23.53 2.30 -14.68
CA PRO A 283 -23.25 3.10 -13.49
C PRO A 283 -23.73 2.40 -12.21
N THR A 284 -22.85 2.27 -11.23
CA THR A 284 -23.16 1.57 -9.98
C THR A 284 -23.47 2.57 -8.88
N ASN A 285 -24.70 2.53 -8.37
CA ASN A 285 -25.11 3.35 -7.23
C ASN A 285 -24.70 2.70 -5.92
N ILE A 286 -24.08 3.49 -5.05
CA ILE A 286 -23.63 3.08 -3.70
C ILE A 286 -24.57 3.76 -2.69
N SER A 287 -25.47 2.99 -2.08
CA SER A 287 -26.42 3.54 -1.12
C SER A 287 -25.75 3.85 0.22
N LYS A 288 -26.33 4.76 0.98
CA LYS A 288 -25.88 5.08 2.34
C LYS A 288 -25.96 3.86 3.26
N GLU A 289 -27.02 3.06 3.10
CA GLU A 289 -27.20 1.82 3.86
C GLU A 289 -26.08 0.82 3.59
N PHE A 290 -25.63 0.73 2.32
CA PHE A 290 -24.50 -0.13 1.96
C PHE A 290 -23.19 0.38 2.60
N ILE A 291 -22.92 1.68 2.55
CA ILE A 291 -21.75 2.29 3.21
C ILE A 291 -21.78 2.02 4.72
N GLU A 292 -22.94 2.19 5.37
CA GLU A 292 -23.08 1.92 6.81
C GLU A 292 -22.95 0.44 7.14
N SER A 293 -23.36 -0.47 6.26
CA SER A 293 -23.10 -1.90 6.44
C SER A 293 -21.59 -2.21 6.41
N VAL A 294 -20.85 -1.62 5.45
CA VAL A 294 -19.40 -1.76 5.37
C VAL A 294 -18.72 -1.17 6.60
N ARG A 295 -19.17 -0.01 7.09
CA ARG A 295 -18.64 0.63 8.31
C ARG A 295 -18.80 -0.28 9.54
N LYS A 296 -19.94 -0.95 9.68
CA LYS A 296 -20.21 -1.87 10.81
C LYS A 296 -19.33 -3.12 10.77
N ASP A 297 -18.98 -3.58 9.57
CA ASP A 297 -18.14 -4.76 9.35
C ASP A 297 -16.64 -4.40 9.32
N MET A 298 -16.30 -3.12 9.54
CA MET A 298 -14.92 -2.65 9.51
C MET A 298 -14.25 -2.89 10.86
N ASP A 299 -13.04 -3.43 10.82
CA ASP A 299 -12.21 -3.54 12.02
C ASP A 299 -11.81 -2.14 12.52
N GLU A 300 -11.52 -2.07 13.81
CA GLU A 300 -11.00 -0.87 14.46
C GLU A 300 -9.67 -0.42 13.81
N LEU A 301 -9.54 0.87 13.58
CA LEU A 301 -8.32 1.44 13.00
C LEU A 301 -7.16 1.44 14.00
N PRO A 302 -5.89 1.46 13.54
CA PRO A 302 -4.74 1.44 14.42
C PRO A 302 -4.75 2.52 15.50
N GLU A 303 -5.16 3.74 15.15
CA GLU A 303 -5.24 4.86 16.08
C GLU A 303 -6.32 4.69 17.13
N GLU A 304 -7.50 4.25 16.73
CA GLU A 304 -8.63 3.96 17.62
C GLU A 304 -8.24 2.84 18.59
N LYS A 305 -7.57 1.81 18.09
CA LYS A 305 -7.07 0.69 18.87
C LYS A 305 -5.98 1.13 19.87
N GLN A 306 -5.09 2.02 19.44
CA GLN A 306 -4.07 2.61 20.31
C GLN A 306 -4.70 3.42 21.45
N GLU A 307 -5.66 4.29 21.14
CA GLU A 307 -6.40 5.07 22.17
C GLU A 307 -7.13 4.14 23.14
N ARG A 308 -7.74 3.09 22.64
CA ARG A 308 -8.40 2.07 23.46
C ARG A 308 -7.39 1.31 24.33
N PHE A 309 -6.23 0.95 23.82
CA PHE A 309 -5.19 0.28 24.60
C PHE A 309 -4.64 1.17 25.72
N MET A 310 -4.45 2.44 25.46
CA MET A 310 -4.07 3.41 26.48
C MET A 310 -5.14 3.53 27.57
N SER A 311 -6.40 3.64 27.19
CA SER A 311 -7.51 3.82 28.14
C SER A 311 -7.91 2.52 28.88
N THR A 312 -7.94 1.38 28.19
CA THR A 312 -8.42 0.11 28.76
C THR A 312 -7.33 -0.64 29.52
N TYR A 313 -6.12 -0.67 28.96
CA TYR A 313 -5.00 -1.43 29.52
C TYR A 313 -3.98 -0.55 30.25
N ASN A 314 -4.22 0.76 30.33
CA ASN A 314 -3.33 1.73 30.95
C ASN A 314 -1.87 1.65 30.42
N LEU A 315 -1.74 1.41 29.10
CA LEU A 315 -0.46 1.47 28.43
C LEU A 315 -0.07 2.94 28.18
N ASN A 316 1.23 3.23 28.19
CA ASN A 316 1.69 4.53 27.72
C ASN A 316 1.60 4.62 26.18
N GLU A 317 1.69 5.82 25.64
CA GLU A 317 1.53 6.11 24.19
C GLU A 317 2.55 5.33 23.34
N TYR A 318 3.78 5.23 23.81
CA TYR A 318 4.83 4.50 23.09
C TYR A 318 4.53 3.00 23.00
N ASP A 319 4.25 2.35 24.14
CA ASP A 319 3.98 0.90 24.18
C ASP A 319 2.72 0.56 23.38
N ALA A 320 1.63 1.32 23.55
CA ALA A 320 0.41 1.15 22.79
C ALA A 320 0.66 1.33 21.28
N GLY A 321 1.45 2.35 20.89
CA GLY A 321 1.81 2.62 19.51
C GLY A 321 2.61 1.48 18.86
N VAL A 322 3.60 0.93 19.58
CA VAL A 322 4.41 -0.19 19.08
C VAL A 322 3.58 -1.46 18.90
N ILE A 323 2.71 -1.78 19.87
CA ILE A 323 1.84 -2.96 19.78
C ILE A 323 0.79 -2.81 18.69
N CYS A 324 0.16 -1.63 18.57
CA CYS A 324 -0.86 -1.36 17.57
C CYS A 324 -0.30 -1.06 16.17
N ALA A 325 1.02 -1.01 15.99
CA ALA A 325 1.62 -0.85 14.66
C ALA A 325 1.33 -2.03 13.73
N ASP A 326 1.18 -3.24 14.29
CA ASP A 326 0.85 -4.46 13.57
C ASP A 326 -0.44 -5.08 14.14
N LYS A 327 -1.40 -5.39 13.25
CA LYS A 327 -2.71 -5.96 13.63
C LYS A 327 -2.58 -7.30 14.35
N GLN A 328 -1.67 -8.17 13.89
CA GLN A 328 -1.50 -9.50 14.46
C GLN A 328 -0.91 -9.41 15.87
N ILE A 329 0.07 -8.54 16.07
CA ILE A 329 0.67 -8.26 17.39
C ILE A 329 -0.37 -7.66 18.35
N ALA A 330 -1.19 -6.72 17.87
CA ALA A 330 -2.23 -6.11 18.69
C ALA A 330 -3.30 -7.13 19.13
N ASN A 331 -3.77 -7.96 18.21
CA ASN A 331 -4.74 -9.02 18.53
C ASN A 331 -4.13 -10.08 19.46
N PHE A 332 -2.87 -10.46 19.24
CA PHE A 332 -2.14 -11.36 20.11
C PHE A 332 -2.00 -10.80 21.53
N PHE A 333 -1.67 -9.54 21.67
CA PHE A 333 -1.63 -8.87 22.97
C PHE A 333 -2.96 -8.96 23.68
N GLU A 334 -4.09 -8.68 23.00
CA GLU A 334 -5.43 -8.75 23.58
C GLU A 334 -5.79 -10.18 24.07
N GLU A 335 -5.35 -11.21 23.33
CA GLU A 335 -5.55 -12.60 23.78
C GLU A 335 -4.68 -12.92 25.01
N VAL A 336 -3.40 -12.54 25.00
CA VAL A 336 -2.47 -12.80 26.09
C VAL A 336 -2.93 -12.17 27.40
N VAL A 337 -3.39 -10.90 27.36
CA VAL A 337 -3.76 -10.17 28.59
C VAL A 337 -5.10 -10.56 29.19
N LYS A 338 -5.84 -11.49 28.57
CA LYS A 338 -7.01 -12.10 29.22
C LYS A 338 -6.62 -12.87 30.49
N ASP A 339 -5.43 -13.48 30.49
CA ASP A 339 -4.97 -14.39 31.54
C ASP A 339 -3.62 -13.99 32.14
N ALA A 340 -2.95 -12.93 31.64
CA ALA A 340 -1.62 -12.53 32.07
C ALA A 340 -1.55 -11.07 32.51
N ASP A 341 -0.45 -10.71 33.21
CA ASP A 341 -0.18 -9.33 33.62
C ASP A 341 0.04 -8.43 32.40
N ILE A 342 -0.74 -7.37 32.33
CA ILE A 342 -0.82 -6.45 31.18
C ILE A 342 0.53 -5.78 30.88
N GLN A 343 1.15 -5.22 31.92
CA GLN A 343 2.37 -4.42 31.76
C GLN A 343 3.57 -5.31 31.40
N LEU A 344 3.64 -6.49 32.01
CA LEU A 344 4.68 -7.45 31.75
C LEU A 344 4.51 -8.05 30.33
N ALA A 345 3.28 -8.39 29.93
CA ALA A 345 2.99 -8.88 28.58
C ALA A 345 3.37 -7.86 27.53
N ALA A 346 2.98 -6.58 27.67
CA ALA A 346 3.39 -5.50 26.77
C ALA A 346 4.90 -5.43 26.61
N LYS A 347 5.63 -5.42 27.74
CA LYS A 347 7.09 -5.35 27.74
C LYS A 347 7.75 -6.53 27.02
N TRP A 348 7.25 -7.75 27.22
CA TRP A 348 7.79 -8.95 26.59
C TRP A 348 7.45 -9.03 25.08
N ILE A 349 6.27 -8.59 24.69
CA ILE A 349 5.89 -8.50 23.29
C ILE A 349 6.76 -7.49 22.56
N ILE A 350 6.88 -6.27 23.10
CA ILE A 350 7.67 -5.19 22.48
C ILE A 350 9.17 -5.55 22.43
N GLY A 351 9.70 -6.19 23.49
CA GLY A 351 11.11 -6.52 23.59
C GLY A 351 11.45 -7.87 23.00
N ASP A 352 11.16 -8.93 23.74
CA ASP A 352 11.72 -10.26 23.47
C ASP A 352 11.03 -10.96 22.28
N LEU A 353 9.69 -10.87 22.14
CA LEU A 353 8.97 -11.46 21.02
C LEU A 353 9.33 -10.76 19.70
N ASN A 354 9.26 -9.42 19.65
CA ASN A 354 9.63 -8.67 18.45
C ASN A 354 11.09 -8.89 18.06
N ALA A 355 11.99 -9.05 19.04
CA ALA A 355 13.39 -9.37 18.76
C ALA A 355 13.55 -10.74 18.06
N LEU A 356 12.76 -11.75 18.46
CA LEU A 356 12.76 -13.07 17.82
C LEU A 356 12.17 -13.00 16.40
N LEU A 357 11.02 -12.35 16.22
CA LEU A 357 10.39 -12.16 14.91
C LEU A 357 11.37 -11.50 13.93
N ASN A 358 12.01 -10.40 14.35
CA ASN A 358 13.01 -9.69 13.53
C ASN A 358 14.27 -10.52 13.26
N LYS A 359 14.75 -11.31 14.24
CA LYS A 359 15.94 -12.18 14.08
C LYS A 359 15.73 -13.24 13.01
N HIS A 360 14.50 -13.74 12.89
CA HIS A 360 14.14 -14.81 11.95
C HIS A 360 13.50 -14.31 10.66
N ASP A 361 13.26 -12.99 10.56
CA ASP A 361 12.63 -12.33 9.40
C ASP A 361 11.26 -12.96 9.04
N ILE A 362 10.44 -13.24 10.07
CA ILE A 362 9.07 -13.78 9.92
C ILE A 362 8.07 -12.95 10.72
N ASN A 363 6.79 -13.05 10.34
CA ASN A 363 5.69 -12.46 11.08
C ASN A 363 5.16 -13.44 12.17
N LEU A 364 4.29 -12.93 13.06
CA LEU A 364 3.75 -13.70 14.18
C LEU A 364 2.96 -14.92 13.70
N ALA A 365 2.19 -14.82 12.63
CA ALA A 365 1.39 -15.93 12.11
C ALA A 365 2.23 -17.09 11.57
N GLU A 366 3.49 -16.84 11.20
CA GLU A 366 4.45 -17.86 10.74
C GLU A 366 5.19 -18.48 11.91
N SER A 367 5.12 -17.90 13.10
CA SER A 367 5.76 -18.43 14.30
C SER A 367 4.92 -19.56 14.93
N LYS A 368 5.52 -20.35 15.79
CA LYS A 368 4.84 -21.37 16.59
C LYS A 368 4.30 -20.84 17.93
N ILE A 369 4.55 -19.57 18.23
CA ILE A 369 4.13 -18.95 19.48
C ILE A 369 2.63 -18.61 19.41
N ASP A 370 1.85 -19.26 20.24
CA ASP A 370 0.45 -18.93 20.45
C ASP A 370 0.24 -18.11 21.74
N ALA A 371 -0.93 -17.47 21.84
CA ALA A 371 -1.25 -16.60 22.96
C ALA A 371 -1.35 -17.35 24.29
N THR A 372 -1.77 -18.62 24.27
CA THR A 372 -1.92 -19.45 25.47
C THR A 372 -0.56 -19.75 26.09
N ASN A 373 0.37 -20.31 25.28
CA ASN A 373 1.73 -20.62 25.75
C ASN A 373 2.47 -19.36 26.20
N PHE A 374 2.27 -18.25 25.50
CA PHE A 374 2.88 -16.99 25.87
C PHE A 374 2.29 -16.40 27.17
N SER A 375 0.95 -16.49 27.39
CA SER A 375 0.33 -16.03 28.62
C SER A 375 0.78 -16.87 29.83
N GLU A 376 0.92 -18.19 29.68
CA GLU A 376 1.47 -19.07 30.72
C GLU A 376 2.91 -18.69 31.08
N LEU A 377 3.74 -18.37 30.07
CA LEU A 377 5.10 -17.89 30.30
C LEU A 377 5.11 -16.61 31.13
N ILE A 378 4.28 -15.62 30.77
CA ILE A 378 4.13 -14.37 31.52
C ILE A 378 3.66 -14.61 32.96
N GLN A 379 2.68 -15.53 33.17
CA GLN A 379 2.21 -15.90 34.52
C GLN A 379 3.34 -16.47 35.37
N LYS A 380 4.18 -17.38 34.80
CA LYS A 380 5.33 -17.97 35.50
C LYS A 380 6.41 -16.96 35.90
N ILE A 381 6.51 -15.88 35.15
CA ILE A 381 7.40 -14.76 35.50
C ILE A 381 6.75 -13.93 36.63
N THR A 382 5.44 -13.65 36.52
CA THR A 382 4.70 -12.83 37.47
C THR A 382 4.66 -13.48 38.86
N ASP A 383 4.46 -14.80 38.95
CA ASP A 383 4.43 -15.56 40.21
C ASP A 383 5.84 -15.92 40.76
N ASN A 384 6.90 -15.48 40.08
CA ASN A 384 8.31 -15.75 40.40
C ASN A 384 8.70 -17.26 40.30
N THR A 385 7.94 -18.09 39.60
CA THR A 385 8.30 -19.50 39.33
C THR A 385 9.56 -19.58 38.51
N ILE A 386 9.75 -18.68 37.53
CA ILE A 386 10.96 -18.58 36.71
C ILE A 386 11.47 -17.14 36.69
N SER A 387 12.80 -17.01 36.55
CA SER A 387 13.40 -15.69 36.33
C SER A 387 13.27 -15.23 34.87
N GLY A 388 13.35 -13.94 34.63
CA GLY A 388 13.33 -13.40 33.27
C GLY A 388 14.41 -13.98 32.35
N LYS A 389 15.57 -14.42 32.90
CA LYS A 389 16.60 -15.08 32.12
C LYS A 389 16.12 -16.47 31.67
N ILE A 390 15.57 -17.27 32.56
CA ILE A 390 15.02 -18.61 32.22
C ILE A 390 13.85 -18.44 31.25
N ALA A 391 13.01 -17.44 31.43
CA ALA A 391 11.87 -17.19 30.56
C ALA A 391 12.30 -16.88 29.10
N LYS A 392 13.44 -16.24 28.88
CA LYS A 392 13.97 -16.04 27.53
C LYS A 392 14.43 -17.36 26.90
N GLU A 393 15.07 -18.21 27.64
CA GLU A 393 15.46 -19.55 27.20
C GLU A 393 14.21 -20.38 26.84
N VAL A 394 13.16 -20.33 27.68
CA VAL A 394 11.86 -21.01 27.42
C VAL A 394 11.20 -20.44 26.16
N LEU A 395 11.20 -19.12 25.97
CA LEU A 395 10.63 -18.50 24.78
C LEU A 395 11.33 -18.96 23.50
N GLU A 396 12.67 -19.08 23.53
CA GLU A 396 13.46 -19.62 22.40
C GLU A 396 13.14 -21.12 22.16
N GLU A 397 12.87 -21.90 23.20
CA GLU A 397 12.46 -23.32 23.04
C GLU A 397 11.03 -23.42 22.44
N ILE A 398 10.07 -22.62 22.90
CA ILE A 398 8.71 -22.56 22.30
C ILE A 398 8.80 -22.18 20.83
N TRP A 399 9.74 -21.33 20.48
CA TRP A 399 9.96 -20.91 19.08
C TRP A 399 10.40 -22.07 18.18
N ILE A 400 11.21 -23.00 18.71
CA ILE A 400 11.78 -24.12 17.95
C ILE A 400 10.80 -25.31 17.89
N THR A 401 10.10 -25.61 18.97
CA THR A 401 9.22 -26.78 19.13
C THR A 401 7.81 -26.53 18.64
#